data_b2cbbf0da1e94c37973c2c6446d4ff3b
#
_entry.id   b2cbbf0da1e94c37973c2c6446d4ff3b
#
_cell.length_a   1.000
_cell.length_b   1.000
_cell.length_c   1.000
_cell.angle_alpha   90.00
_cell.angle_beta   90.00
_cell.angle_gamma   90.00
#
_symmetry.space_group_name_H-M   'P 1'
#
loop_
_entity.id
_entity.type
_entity.pdbx_description
1 polymer ?
#
loop_
_entity_poly.entity_id
_entity_poly.type
_entity_poly.pdbx_seq_one_letter_code
_entity_poly.pdbx_strand_id
1 'polypeptide(L)'
;MAVICGFALHTLADLLPLFWGENITIEATGNAPAGLLAFMMAVSYLIPVIGILCVLYGCRSPWHIGNALLTTLVFIFNLFHLSELFIGFSVTQLPLLPVILVISGILCMESWKLVKSESKQ
;
A
#
# COMPACT_ATOMS: atom_id res chain seq x y z
N MET A 1 10.11 -3.16 -0.20
CA MET A 1 10.43 -2.58 1.14
C MET A 1 9.89 -1.16 1.30
N ALA A 2 10.19 -0.18 0.43
CA ALA A 2 9.72 1.22 0.59
C ALA A 2 8.20 1.37 0.76
N VAL A 3 7.39 0.62 0.00
CA VAL A 3 5.92 0.63 0.13
C VAL A 3 5.49 0.15 1.51
N ILE A 4 6.08 -0.92 2.03
CA ILE A 4 5.76 -1.45 3.37
C ILE A 4 6.12 -0.42 4.44
N CYS A 5 7.31 0.20 4.33
CA CYS A 5 7.72 1.28 5.24
C CYS A 5 6.74 2.47 5.17
N GLY A 6 6.31 2.83 3.96
CA GLY A 6 5.33 3.89 3.75
C GLY A 6 4.01 3.62 4.48
N PHE A 7 3.45 2.42 4.35
CA PHE A 7 2.24 2.03 5.07
C PHE A 7 2.43 2.01 6.59
N ALA A 8 3.58 1.51 7.07
CA ALA A 8 3.88 1.53 8.51
C ALA A 8 3.97 2.96 9.07
N LEU A 9 4.62 3.87 8.34
CA LEU A 9 4.71 5.28 8.71
C LEU A 9 3.34 5.98 8.63
N HIS A 10 2.51 5.63 7.65
CA HIS A 10 1.14 6.15 7.56
C HIS A 10 0.30 5.74 8.77
N THR A 11 0.32 4.46 9.13
CA THR A 11 -0.38 3.97 10.33
C THR A 11 0.12 4.68 11.60
N LEU A 12 1.43 4.91 11.70
CA LEU A 12 2.01 5.64 12.83
C LEU A 12 1.56 7.11 12.84
N ALA A 13 1.49 7.76 11.67
CA ALA A 13 1.05 9.14 11.55
C ALA A 13 -0.41 9.32 12.02
N ASP A 14 -1.28 8.33 11.75
CA ASP A 14 -2.68 8.36 12.21
C ASP A 14 -2.81 8.23 13.74
N LEU A 15 -1.80 7.65 14.40
CA LEU A 15 -1.76 7.53 15.86
C LEU A 15 -1.14 8.75 16.56
N LEU A 16 -0.45 9.65 15.81
CA LEU A 16 0.20 10.82 16.42
C LEU A 16 -0.75 11.70 17.23
N PRO A 17 -2.01 11.99 16.84
CA PRO A 17 -2.91 12.84 17.61
C PRO A 17 -3.17 12.32 19.02
N LEU A 18 -3.04 11.00 19.27
CA LEU A 18 -3.16 10.43 20.62
C LEU A 18 -2.15 11.00 21.61
N PHE A 19 -0.95 11.38 21.15
CA PHE A 19 0.08 11.96 22.03
C PHE A 19 -0.30 13.34 22.58
N TRP A 20 -1.27 13.99 21.96
CA TRP A 20 -1.86 15.27 22.41
C TRP A 20 -3.23 15.10 23.06
N GLY A 21 -3.64 13.84 23.34
CA GLY A 21 -4.92 13.54 23.99
C GLY A 21 -6.14 13.67 23.09
N GLU A 22 -5.95 13.73 21.76
CA GLU A 22 -7.06 13.72 20.81
C GLU A 22 -7.70 12.33 20.75
N ASN A 23 -9.04 12.29 20.69
CA ASN A 23 -9.76 11.05 20.49
C ASN A 23 -9.84 10.74 18.99
N ILE A 24 -9.14 9.69 18.55
CA ILE A 24 -9.13 9.21 17.16
C ILE A 24 -10.16 8.11 16.89
N THR A 25 -11.07 7.85 17.82
CA THR A 25 -12.11 6.83 17.66
C THR A 25 -13.08 7.27 16.56
N ILE A 26 -13.15 6.49 15.46
CA ILE A 26 -14.05 6.76 14.32
C ILE A 26 -15.50 6.50 14.71
N GLU A 27 -15.76 5.38 15.38
CA GLU A 27 -17.07 5.01 15.90
C GLU A 27 -16.94 4.29 17.23
N ALA A 28 -17.71 4.72 18.22
CA ALA A 28 -17.72 4.11 19.55
C ALA A 28 -18.61 2.85 19.59
N THR A 29 -18.47 1.95 18.62
CA THR A 29 -19.26 0.72 18.53
C THR A 29 -18.80 -0.38 19.49
N GLY A 30 -17.62 -0.20 20.12
CA GLY A 30 -17.00 -1.20 21.00
C GLY A 30 -16.40 -2.41 20.28
N ASN A 31 -16.66 -2.57 18.97
CA ASN A 31 -16.13 -3.67 18.16
C ASN A 31 -15.42 -3.15 16.92
N ALA A 32 -14.14 -3.48 16.78
CA ALA A 32 -13.40 -3.19 15.56
C ALA A 32 -13.94 -4.04 14.39
N PRO A 33 -14.08 -3.46 13.16
CA PRO A 33 -14.54 -4.19 11.99
C PRO A 33 -13.45 -5.15 11.50
N ALA A 34 -13.39 -6.36 12.08
CA ALA A 34 -12.32 -7.34 11.86
C ALA A 34 -12.06 -7.64 10.37
N GLY A 35 -13.11 -7.71 9.56
CA GLY A 35 -12.97 -7.93 8.11
C GLY A 35 -12.27 -6.78 7.40
N LEU A 36 -12.58 -5.54 7.74
CA LEU A 36 -11.91 -4.35 7.20
C LEU A 36 -10.45 -4.30 7.64
N LEU A 37 -10.17 -4.54 8.92
CA LEU A 37 -8.79 -4.57 9.43
C LEU A 37 -7.95 -5.67 8.76
N ALA A 38 -8.52 -6.87 8.60
CA ALA A 38 -7.85 -7.97 7.89
C ALA A 38 -7.55 -7.61 6.43
N PHE A 39 -8.49 -6.97 5.74
CA PHE A 39 -8.30 -6.48 4.37
C PHE A 39 -7.18 -5.43 4.30
N MET A 40 -7.20 -4.43 5.16
CA MET A 40 -6.17 -3.39 5.21
C MET A 40 -4.78 -3.99 5.47
N MET A 41 -4.66 -4.92 6.42
CA MET A 41 -3.41 -5.63 6.70
C MET A 41 -2.93 -6.46 5.51
N ALA A 42 -3.85 -7.13 4.81
CA ALA A 42 -3.51 -7.90 3.61
C ALA A 42 -2.95 -6.99 2.50
N VAL A 43 -3.60 -5.88 2.20
CA VAL A 43 -3.15 -4.96 1.14
C VAL A 43 -1.85 -4.26 1.52
N SER A 44 -1.71 -3.83 2.77
CA SER A 44 -0.55 -3.03 3.22
C SER A 44 0.72 -3.86 3.44
N TYR A 45 0.60 -5.10 3.86
CA TYR A 45 1.75 -5.92 4.25
C TYR A 45 1.83 -7.25 3.51
N LEU A 46 0.75 -8.05 3.46
CA LEU A 46 0.80 -9.39 2.88
C LEU A 46 1.06 -9.34 1.37
N ILE A 47 0.33 -8.53 0.63
CA ILE A 47 0.49 -8.41 -0.83
C ILE A 47 1.88 -7.91 -1.21
N PRO A 48 2.43 -6.83 -0.62
CA PRO A 48 3.82 -6.41 -0.89
C PRO A 48 4.87 -7.45 -0.55
N VAL A 49 4.69 -8.23 0.54
CA VAL A 49 5.61 -9.31 0.91
C VAL A 49 5.57 -10.42 -0.13
N ILE A 50 4.38 -10.85 -0.58
CA ILE A 50 4.23 -11.83 -1.66
C ILE A 50 4.91 -11.32 -2.93
N GLY A 51 4.74 -10.04 -3.28
CA GLY A 51 5.40 -9.42 -4.42
C GLY A 51 6.93 -9.50 -4.33
N ILE A 52 7.51 -9.25 -3.15
CA ILE A 52 8.96 -9.40 -2.91
C ILE A 52 9.39 -10.86 -3.13
N LEU A 53 8.64 -11.82 -2.60
CA LEU A 53 8.93 -13.24 -2.77
C LEU A 53 8.84 -13.66 -4.25
N CYS A 54 7.86 -13.14 -5.00
CA CYS A 54 7.75 -13.36 -6.44
C CYS A 54 8.97 -12.87 -7.21
N VAL A 55 9.55 -11.73 -6.82
CA VAL A 55 10.76 -11.18 -7.45
C VAL A 55 12.01 -11.98 -7.05
N LEU A 56 12.14 -12.34 -5.77
CA LEU A 56 13.34 -13.02 -5.27
C LEU A 56 13.44 -14.48 -5.71
N TYR A 57 12.33 -15.19 -5.77
CA TYR A 57 12.30 -16.62 -6.03
C TYR A 57 11.64 -17.00 -7.36
N GLY A 58 10.97 -16.06 -8.00
CA GLY A 58 10.31 -16.27 -9.28
C GLY A 58 11.31 -16.21 -10.43
N CYS A 59 11.66 -17.37 -11.00
CA CYS A 59 12.56 -17.47 -12.16
C CYS A 59 11.82 -17.62 -13.49
N ARG A 60 10.49 -17.44 -13.52
CA ARG A 60 9.66 -17.71 -14.71
C ARG A 60 8.63 -16.61 -14.93
N SER A 61 8.25 -16.43 -16.19
CA SER A 61 7.25 -15.44 -16.65
C SER A 61 5.97 -15.37 -15.79
N PRO A 62 5.32 -16.47 -15.35
CA PRO A 62 4.10 -16.36 -14.56
C PRO A 62 4.30 -15.63 -13.21
N TRP A 63 5.48 -15.72 -12.61
CA TRP A 63 5.79 -15.01 -11.36
C TRP A 63 5.92 -13.50 -11.58
N HIS A 64 6.49 -13.08 -12.71
CA HIS A 64 6.60 -11.65 -13.05
C HIS A 64 5.24 -11.05 -13.40
N ILE A 65 4.38 -11.81 -14.09
CA ILE A 65 2.98 -11.38 -14.34
C ILE A 65 2.23 -11.27 -13.01
N GLY A 66 2.34 -12.28 -12.13
CA GLY A 66 1.74 -12.23 -10.79
C GLY A 66 2.19 -11.01 -10.00
N ASN A 67 3.49 -10.73 -9.97
CA ASN A 67 4.03 -9.54 -9.31
C ASN A 67 3.49 -8.24 -9.94
N ALA A 68 3.42 -8.14 -11.27
CA ALA A 68 2.88 -6.96 -11.96
C ALA A 68 1.40 -6.72 -11.62
N LEU A 69 0.60 -7.78 -11.51
CA LEU A 69 -0.80 -7.67 -11.07
C LEU A 69 -0.91 -7.21 -9.62
N LEU A 70 -0.08 -7.77 -8.71
CA LEU A 70 -0.07 -7.38 -7.30
C LEU A 70 0.36 -5.92 -7.13
N THR A 71 1.40 -5.47 -7.83
CA THR A 71 1.84 -4.07 -7.76
C THR A 71 0.81 -3.11 -8.36
N THR A 72 0.09 -3.52 -9.40
CA THR A 72 -1.03 -2.75 -9.97
C THR A 72 -2.15 -2.61 -8.94
N LEU A 73 -2.51 -3.69 -8.24
CA LEU A 73 -3.53 -3.66 -7.19
C LEU A 73 -3.14 -2.68 -6.07
N VAL A 74 -1.89 -2.75 -5.59
CA VAL A 74 -1.37 -1.84 -4.57
C VAL A 74 -1.38 -0.39 -5.05
N PHE A 75 -1.02 -0.13 -6.30
CA PHE A 75 -1.06 1.22 -6.88
C PHE A 75 -2.49 1.78 -6.94
N ILE A 76 -3.46 0.98 -7.41
CA ILE A 76 -4.87 1.37 -7.45
C ILE A 76 -5.39 1.66 -6.04
N PHE A 77 -5.06 0.81 -5.07
CA PHE A 77 -5.43 1.02 -3.68
C PHE A 77 -4.89 2.35 -3.14
N ASN A 78 -3.61 2.66 -3.39
CA ASN A 78 -3.02 3.93 -2.99
C ASN A 78 -3.64 5.14 -3.68
N LEU A 79 -4.10 4.96 -4.93
CA LEU A 79 -4.80 6.03 -5.64
C LEU A 79 -6.16 6.35 -4.99
N PHE A 80 -6.91 5.31 -4.59
CA PHE A 80 -8.14 5.51 -3.81
C PHE A 80 -7.86 6.10 -2.43
N HIS A 81 -6.80 5.63 -1.77
CA HIS A 81 -6.43 6.13 -0.45
C HIS A 81 -6.03 7.62 -0.48
N LEU A 82 -5.38 8.07 -1.56
CA LEU A 82 -5.10 9.48 -1.75
C LEU A 82 -6.38 10.34 -1.79
N SER A 83 -7.51 9.79 -2.26
CA SER A 83 -8.79 10.52 -2.28
C SER A 83 -9.30 10.90 -0.88
N GLU A 84 -8.86 10.21 0.16
CA GLU A 84 -9.20 10.51 1.56
C GLU A 84 -8.70 11.90 1.98
N LEU A 85 -7.59 12.40 1.39
CA LEU A 85 -7.12 13.76 1.63
C LEU A 85 -8.14 14.84 1.24
N PHE A 86 -9.03 14.52 0.30
CA PHE A 86 -10.07 15.47 -0.14
C PHE A 86 -11.35 15.39 0.71
N ILE A 87 -11.53 14.29 1.44
CA ILE A 87 -12.72 14.03 2.28
C ILE A 87 -12.47 14.46 3.72
N GLY A 88 -11.29 14.10 4.26
CA GLY A 88 -10.87 14.41 5.62
C GLY A 88 -9.43 14.93 5.63
N PHE A 89 -9.26 16.27 5.46
CA PHE A 89 -7.92 16.85 5.37
C PHE A 89 -7.12 16.63 6.66
N SER A 90 -6.08 15.83 6.57
CA SER A 90 -5.10 15.63 7.64
C SER A 90 -3.73 16.14 7.20
N VAL A 91 -3.21 17.14 7.93
CA VAL A 91 -1.90 17.74 7.65
C VAL A 91 -0.77 16.72 7.81
N THR A 92 -0.94 15.74 8.69
CA THR A 92 0.05 14.68 8.95
C THR A 92 0.17 13.70 7.78
N GLN A 93 -0.91 13.48 7.04
CA GLN A 93 -0.95 12.57 5.89
C GLN A 93 -0.52 13.24 4.57
N LEU A 94 -0.61 14.56 4.50
CA LEU A 94 -0.32 15.33 3.29
C LEU A 94 1.05 15.03 2.64
N PRO A 95 2.16 14.95 3.37
CA PRO A 95 3.45 14.62 2.76
C PRO A 95 3.60 13.12 2.45
N LEU A 96 2.90 12.24 3.16
CA LEU A 96 3.14 10.81 3.14
C LEU A 96 2.38 10.09 2.03
N LEU A 97 1.08 10.37 1.85
CA LEU A 97 0.25 9.70 0.86
C LEU A 97 0.71 9.94 -0.59
N PRO A 98 1.07 11.16 -1.02
CA PRO A 98 1.62 11.38 -2.36
C PRO A 98 2.93 10.63 -2.59
N VAL A 99 3.80 10.54 -1.59
CA VAL A 99 5.08 9.83 -1.69
C VAL A 99 4.84 8.32 -1.86
N ILE A 100 3.94 7.73 -1.07
CA ILE A 100 3.58 6.31 -1.20
C ILE A 100 2.98 6.03 -2.59
N LEU A 101 2.12 6.92 -3.10
CA LEU A 101 1.54 6.79 -4.43
C LEU A 101 2.61 6.81 -5.52
N VAL A 102 3.56 7.75 -5.47
CA VAL A 102 4.66 7.83 -6.45
C VAL A 102 5.52 6.57 -6.41
N ILE A 103 5.90 6.10 -5.21
CA ILE A 103 6.70 4.87 -5.06
C ILE A 103 5.94 3.64 -5.60
N SER A 104 4.66 3.49 -5.29
CA SER A 104 3.85 2.38 -5.80
C SER A 104 3.65 2.45 -7.31
N GLY A 105 3.53 3.65 -7.89
CA GLY A 105 3.47 3.86 -9.34
C GLY A 105 4.77 3.46 -10.04
N ILE A 106 5.93 3.85 -9.51
CA ILE A 106 7.24 3.43 -10.03
C ILE A 106 7.37 1.91 -9.96
N LEU A 107 7.01 1.30 -8.83
CA LEU A 107 7.06 -0.15 -8.67
C LEU A 107 6.16 -0.88 -9.67
N CYS A 108 4.96 -0.38 -9.90
CA CYS A 108 4.04 -0.91 -10.91
C CYS A 108 4.65 -0.84 -12.31
N MET A 109 5.19 0.32 -12.71
CA MET A 109 5.82 0.50 -14.03
C MET A 109 7.01 -0.44 -14.23
N GLU A 110 7.89 -0.57 -13.25
CA GLU A 110 9.07 -1.45 -13.34
C GLU A 110 8.66 -2.93 -13.42
N SER A 111 7.62 -3.34 -12.67
CA SER A 111 7.09 -4.71 -12.76
C SER A 111 6.56 -5.03 -14.15
N TRP A 112 5.84 -4.11 -14.81
CA TRP A 112 5.36 -4.31 -16.17
C TRP A 112 6.48 -4.26 -17.23
N LYS A 113 7.56 -3.51 -17.00
CA LYS A 113 8.75 -3.55 -17.87
C LYS A 113 9.41 -4.93 -17.86
N LEU A 114 9.52 -5.56 -16.67
CA LEU A 114 10.05 -6.93 -16.55
C LEU A 114 9.23 -7.92 -17.40
N VAL A 115 7.91 -7.89 -17.28
CA VAL A 115 7.02 -8.75 -18.07
C VAL A 115 7.23 -8.55 -19.59
N LYS A 116 7.33 -7.30 -20.04
CA LYS A 116 7.55 -6.97 -21.45
C LYS A 116 8.93 -7.38 -21.96
N SER A 117 9.96 -7.36 -21.11
CA SER A 117 11.31 -7.76 -21.52
C SER A 117 11.42 -9.26 -21.77
N GLU A 118 10.72 -10.06 -20.97
CA GLU A 118 10.70 -11.53 -21.13
C GLU A 118 9.90 -11.97 -22.38
N SER A 119 8.83 -11.26 -22.70
CA SER A 119 8.03 -11.62 -23.87
C SER A 119 8.74 -11.39 -25.22
N LYS A 120 9.94 -10.79 -25.20
CA LYS A 120 10.77 -10.53 -26.38
C LYS A 120 11.94 -11.50 -26.53
N GLN A 121 12.15 -12.38 -25.57
CA GLN A 121 13.12 -13.49 -25.62
C GLN A 121 12.45 -14.78 -26.06
#